data_b01bb19f8d90a7da5a8b3987ce18525f
#
_entry.id   b01bb19f8d90a7da5a8b3987ce18525f
#
_cell.length_a   1.000
_cell.length_b   1.000
_cell.length_c   1.000
_cell.angle_alpha   90.00
_cell.angle_beta   90.00
_cell.angle_gamma   90.00
#
_symmetry.space_group_name_H-M   'P 1'
#
loop_
_entity.id
_entity.type
_entity.pdbx_description
1 polymer ?
#
loop_
_entity_poly.entity_id
_entity_poly.type
_entity_poly.pdbx_seq_one_letter_code
_entity_poly.pdbx_strand_id
1 'polypeptide(L)'
;MTNEQKESLKLYTTNDYLLINGLLWNEDEKTIEEIIQIINSDGQAVMKEAIEMGYDVRWNCSKEKGEEIFKIYQKRFPVIDCETVKEQIIARAYLDINNMMDCLTPLDKDMVLYRNIKKPFVEDLKEGTFFKCLGFSSCSIYPHFAENAMYGSSNCLLFEIEVPKYIPVIRMDLMKDIQNEEDEIILSPMQFVVTKIDNTLQKVYMKYDKTLEMDDIYANRNC
;
A
#
# COMPACT_ATOMS: atom_id res chain seq x y z
N MET A 1 -6.73 9.18 15.90
CA MET A 1 -6.98 8.99 14.46
C MET A 1 -8.37 9.46 14.12
N THR A 2 -8.52 10.30 13.10
CA THR A 2 -9.81 10.83 12.63
C THR A 2 -10.55 9.80 11.76
N ASN A 3 -11.84 10.05 11.46
CA ASN A 3 -12.58 9.18 10.55
C ASN A 3 -12.01 9.22 9.13
N GLU A 4 -11.52 10.38 8.68
CA GLU A 4 -10.89 10.52 7.36
C GLU A 4 -9.60 9.71 7.25
N GLN A 5 -8.76 9.72 8.28
CA GLN A 5 -7.56 8.88 8.35
C GLN A 5 -7.90 7.39 8.29
N LYS A 6 -8.96 6.96 9.01
CA LYS A 6 -9.45 5.58 8.94
C LYS A 6 -9.94 5.21 7.55
N GLU A 7 -10.67 6.10 6.88
CA GLU A 7 -11.12 5.90 5.51
C GLU A 7 -9.94 5.73 4.55
N SER A 8 -8.94 6.60 4.64
CA SER A 8 -7.75 6.55 3.78
C SER A 8 -6.98 5.23 3.95
N LEU A 9 -6.81 4.75 5.19
CA LEU A 9 -6.16 3.47 5.45
C LEU A 9 -6.99 2.28 4.92
N LYS A 10 -8.31 2.29 5.09
CA LYS A 10 -9.18 1.26 4.52
C LYS A 10 -9.10 1.21 3.00
N LEU A 11 -9.04 2.36 2.34
CA LEU A 11 -8.90 2.45 0.89
C LEU A 11 -7.53 1.96 0.42
N TYR A 12 -6.46 2.27 1.16
CA TYR A 12 -5.13 1.77 0.84
C TYR A 12 -5.05 0.23 0.87
N THR A 13 -5.80 -0.44 1.73
CA THR A 13 -5.88 -1.92 1.75
C THR A 13 -6.67 -2.53 0.58
N THR A 14 -7.20 -1.69 -0.30
CA THR A 14 -7.85 -2.08 -1.57
C THR A 14 -6.93 -1.74 -2.75
N ASN A 15 -7.47 -1.72 -3.99
CA ASN A 15 -6.69 -1.37 -5.18
C ASN A 15 -6.24 0.12 -5.24
N ASP A 16 -6.74 0.97 -4.34
CA ASP A 16 -6.35 2.39 -4.29
C ASP A 16 -4.86 2.60 -3.98
N TYR A 17 -4.18 1.61 -3.40
CA TYR A 17 -2.73 1.66 -3.21
C TYR A 17 -1.97 1.88 -4.53
N LEU A 18 -2.52 1.43 -5.65
CA LEU A 18 -1.91 1.62 -6.98
C LEU A 18 -1.83 3.11 -7.34
N LEU A 19 -2.90 3.87 -7.09
CA LEU A 19 -2.91 5.30 -7.37
C LEU A 19 -2.05 6.07 -6.37
N ILE A 20 -2.18 5.78 -5.08
CA ILE A 20 -1.38 6.40 -4.01
C ILE A 20 0.12 6.21 -4.30
N ASN A 21 0.54 4.98 -4.56
CA ASN A 21 1.94 4.68 -4.84
C ASN A 21 2.36 5.18 -6.23
N GLY A 22 1.51 5.12 -7.24
CA GLY A 22 1.79 5.67 -8.57
C GLY A 22 2.10 7.17 -8.53
N LEU A 23 1.34 7.93 -7.74
CA LEU A 23 1.61 9.36 -7.53
C LEU A 23 2.93 9.61 -6.78
N LEU A 24 3.24 8.78 -5.78
CA LEU A 24 4.51 8.85 -5.04
C LEU A 24 5.70 8.42 -5.89
N TRP A 25 5.54 7.43 -6.77
CA TRP A 25 6.57 6.97 -7.70
C TRP A 25 6.76 7.92 -8.88
N ASN A 26 5.92 8.93 -9.00
CA ASN A 26 5.92 9.88 -10.11
C ASN A 26 5.74 9.20 -11.48
N GLU A 27 4.78 8.27 -11.54
CA GLU A 27 4.37 7.68 -12.81
C GLU A 27 3.89 8.74 -13.80
N ASP A 28 4.07 8.47 -15.08
CA ASP A 28 3.62 9.37 -16.14
C ASP A 28 2.10 9.50 -16.18
N GLU A 29 1.61 10.55 -16.83
CA GLU A 29 0.18 10.87 -16.88
C GLU A 29 -0.65 9.72 -17.48
N LYS A 30 -0.13 9.04 -18.49
CA LYS A 30 -0.82 7.91 -19.14
C LYS A 30 -0.95 6.73 -18.17
N THR A 31 0.11 6.41 -17.44
CA THR A 31 0.10 5.35 -16.42
C THR A 31 -0.90 5.69 -15.30
N ILE A 32 -0.93 6.94 -14.85
CA ILE A 32 -1.92 7.38 -13.84
C ILE A 32 -3.34 7.27 -14.39
N GLU A 33 -3.60 7.61 -15.64
CA GLU A 33 -4.91 7.44 -16.28
C GLU A 33 -5.34 5.97 -16.35
N GLU A 34 -4.44 5.07 -16.74
CA GLU A 34 -4.69 3.63 -16.77
C GLU A 34 -5.02 3.09 -15.37
N ILE A 35 -4.28 3.51 -14.34
CA ILE A 35 -4.55 3.17 -12.94
C ILE A 35 -5.93 3.66 -12.51
N ILE A 36 -6.29 4.90 -12.81
CA ILE A 36 -7.61 5.46 -12.48
C ILE A 36 -8.74 4.66 -13.15
N GLN A 37 -8.56 4.28 -14.41
CA GLN A 37 -9.55 3.44 -15.11
C GLN A 37 -9.72 2.08 -14.45
N ILE A 38 -8.63 1.42 -14.06
CA ILE A 38 -8.66 0.13 -13.34
C ILE A 38 -9.41 0.28 -12.02
N ILE A 39 -9.01 1.24 -11.20
CA ILE A 39 -9.62 1.47 -9.86
C ILE A 39 -11.12 1.79 -10.00
N ASN A 40 -11.49 2.63 -10.96
CA ASN A 40 -12.88 2.98 -11.18
C ASN A 40 -13.71 1.78 -11.65
N SER A 41 -13.17 0.98 -12.58
CA SER A 41 -13.81 -0.24 -13.05
C SER A 41 -13.99 -1.25 -11.93
N ASP A 42 -12.96 -1.48 -11.13
CA ASP A 42 -13.00 -2.40 -9.98
C ASP A 42 -13.97 -1.90 -8.92
N GLY A 43 -13.95 -0.60 -8.61
CA GLY A 43 -14.87 0.02 -7.66
C GLY A 43 -16.33 -0.12 -8.09
N GLN A 44 -16.64 0.08 -9.36
CA GLN A 44 -17.99 -0.14 -9.91
C GLN A 44 -18.41 -1.61 -9.85
N ALA A 45 -17.51 -2.53 -10.15
CA ALA A 45 -17.75 -3.97 -10.04
C ALA A 45 -18.04 -4.39 -8.60
N VAL A 46 -17.23 -3.92 -7.64
CA VAL A 46 -17.42 -4.17 -6.21
C VAL A 46 -18.75 -3.63 -5.71
N MET A 47 -19.13 -2.41 -6.11
CA MET A 47 -20.43 -1.84 -5.73
C MET A 47 -21.62 -2.64 -6.29
N LYS A 48 -21.52 -3.06 -7.54
CA LYS A 48 -22.55 -3.89 -8.17
C LYS A 48 -22.70 -5.22 -7.43
N GLU A 49 -21.60 -5.90 -7.15
CA GLU A 49 -21.60 -7.17 -6.42
C GLU A 49 -22.16 -7.01 -5.00
N ALA A 50 -21.81 -5.92 -4.28
CA ALA A 50 -22.35 -5.65 -2.96
C ALA A 50 -23.86 -5.42 -2.95
N ILE A 51 -24.43 -4.82 -4.01
CA ILE A 51 -25.87 -4.67 -4.18
C ILE A 51 -26.54 -6.03 -4.46
N GLU A 52 -25.94 -6.84 -5.33
CA GLU A 52 -26.51 -8.13 -5.76
C GLU A 52 -26.44 -9.20 -4.67
N MET A 53 -25.33 -9.29 -3.95
CA MET A 53 -25.09 -10.31 -2.92
C MET A 53 -25.49 -9.89 -1.50
N GLY A 54 -25.54 -8.60 -1.24
CA GLY A 54 -25.64 -8.00 0.08
C GLY A 54 -24.29 -7.53 0.63
N TYR A 55 -24.30 -6.40 1.34
CA TYR A 55 -23.11 -5.72 1.82
C TYR A 55 -22.28 -6.56 2.81
N ASP A 56 -22.98 -7.25 3.70
CA ASP A 56 -22.39 -8.13 4.70
C ASP A 56 -21.72 -9.36 4.08
N VAL A 57 -22.32 -9.92 3.04
CA VAL A 57 -21.78 -11.07 2.32
C VAL A 57 -20.54 -10.68 1.54
N ARG A 58 -20.57 -9.55 0.80
CA ARG A 58 -19.45 -9.10 -0.04
C ARG A 58 -18.16 -8.87 0.77
N TRP A 59 -18.29 -8.31 1.97
CA TRP A 59 -17.14 -7.97 2.81
C TRP A 59 -16.97 -8.88 4.02
N ASN A 60 -17.73 -9.96 4.11
CA ASN A 60 -17.65 -10.92 5.21
C ASN A 60 -17.63 -10.25 6.60
N CYS A 61 -18.59 -9.35 6.84
CA CYS A 61 -18.65 -8.52 8.04
C CYS A 61 -20.10 -8.38 8.54
N SER A 62 -20.34 -7.59 9.59
CA SER A 62 -21.72 -7.25 9.97
C SER A 62 -22.40 -6.37 8.90
N LYS A 63 -23.72 -6.42 8.84
CA LYS A 63 -24.50 -5.62 7.87
C LYS A 63 -24.20 -4.12 7.99
N GLU A 64 -24.13 -3.63 9.23
CA GLU A 64 -23.85 -2.20 9.51
C GLU A 64 -22.49 -1.79 8.99
N LYS A 65 -21.47 -2.66 9.18
CA LYS A 65 -20.13 -2.43 8.68
C LYS A 65 -20.05 -2.50 7.15
N GLY A 66 -20.78 -3.44 6.55
CA GLY A 66 -20.88 -3.54 5.09
C GLY A 66 -21.53 -2.30 4.47
N GLU A 67 -22.59 -1.76 5.09
CA GLU A 67 -23.21 -0.49 4.67
C GLU A 67 -22.27 0.71 4.79
N GLU A 68 -21.43 0.75 5.84
CA GLU A 68 -20.40 1.79 6.01
C GLU A 68 -19.36 1.74 4.89
N ILE A 69 -18.83 0.54 4.61
CA ILE A 69 -17.88 0.32 3.51
C ILE A 69 -18.51 0.72 2.16
N PHE A 70 -19.75 0.32 1.91
CA PHE A 70 -20.47 0.67 0.67
C PHE A 70 -20.61 2.18 0.49
N LYS A 71 -20.92 2.92 1.55
CA LYS A 71 -20.99 4.40 1.50
C LYS A 71 -19.65 5.03 1.17
N ILE A 72 -18.53 4.46 1.67
CA ILE A 72 -17.19 4.91 1.32
C ILE A 72 -16.95 4.71 -0.17
N TYR A 73 -17.25 3.53 -0.71
CA TYR A 73 -17.14 3.24 -2.14
C TYR A 73 -18.01 4.14 -3.00
N GLN A 74 -19.29 4.36 -2.62
CA GLN A 74 -20.16 5.27 -3.34
C GLN A 74 -19.62 6.71 -3.41
N LYS A 75 -19.05 7.19 -2.33
CA LYS A 75 -18.42 8.51 -2.28
C LYS A 75 -17.15 8.58 -3.13
N ARG A 76 -16.40 7.48 -3.20
CA ARG A 76 -15.13 7.37 -3.92
C ARG A 76 -15.33 7.20 -5.43
N PHE A 77 -16.31 6.40 -5.83
CA PHE A 77 -16.61 6.03 -7.22
C PHE A 77 -18.01 6.53 -7.63
N PRO A 78 -18.22 7.85 -7.67
CA PRO A 78 -19.47 8.37 -8.20
C PRO A 78 -19.59 7.95 -9.68
N VAL A 79 -20.79 7.57 -10.09
CA VAL A 79 -21.07 7.28 -11.51
C VAL A 79 -21.00 8.60 -12.26
N ILE A 80 -19.84 8.96 -12.78
CA ILE A 80 -19.65 10.22 -13.50
C ILE A 80 -18.82 9.96 -14.75
N ASP A 81 -19.30 10.51 -15.81
CA ASP A 81 -18.76 10.43 -17.16
C ASP A 81 -18.15 11.81 -17.50
N CYS A 82 -16.96 12.15 -16.99
CA CYS A 82 -16.20 13.29 -17.52
C CYS A 82 -14.80 13.50 -16.87
N GLU A 83 -14.00 14.33 -17.52
CA GLU A 83 -12.64 14.78 -17.19
C GLU A 83 -12.49 15.39 -15.78
N THR A 84 -13.54 16.07 -15.28
CA THR A 84 -13.61 16.65 -13.93
C THR A 84 -13.44 15.61 -12.81
N VAL A 85 -13.75 14.36 -13.08
CA VAL A 85 -13.63 13.25 -12.12
C VAL A 85 -12.17 12.85 -11.92
N LYS A 86 -11.36 12.86 -12.98
CA LYS A 86 -9.93 12.54 -12.91
C LYS A 86 -9.22 13.45 -11.91
N GLU A 87 -9.43 14.76 -12.04
CA GLU A 87 -8.84 15.75 -11.12
C GLU A 87 -9.30 15.54 -9.67
N GLN A 88 -10.57 15.21 -9.45
CA GLN A 88 -11.11 14.94 -8.12
C GLN A 88 -10.52 13.66 -7.51
N ILE A 89 -10.36 12.61 -8.30
CA ILE A 89 -9.75 11.35 -7.85
C ILE A 89 -8.29 11.58 -7.48
N ILE A 90 -7.53 12.30 -8.29
CA ILE A 90 -6.13 12.65 -8.01
C ILE A 90 -6.02 13.52 -6.75
N ALA A 91 -6.86 14.56 -6.62
CA ALA A 91 -6.88 15.43 -5.45
C ALA A 91 -7.21 14.63 -4.17
N ARG A 92 -8.15 13.68 -4.27
CA ARG A 92 -8.47 12.78 -3.16
C ARG A 92 -7.30 11.87 -2.80
N ALA A 93 -6.60 11.30 -3.77
CA ALA A 93 -5.44 10.46 -3.52
C ALA A 93 -4.30 11.22 -2.82
N TYR A 94 -4.07 12.50 -3.14
CA TYR A 94 -3.14 13.34 -2.38
C TYR A 94 -3.59 13.58 -0.94
N LEU A 95 -4.90 13.75 -0.72
CA LEU A 95 -5.44 13.84 0.63
C LEU A 95 -5.24 12.53 1.40
N ASP A 96 -5.44 11.39 0.74
CA ASP A 96 -5.20 10.07 1.34
C ASP A 96 -3.72 9.87 1.70
N ILE A 97 -2.78 10.31 0.84
CA ILE A 97 -1.34 10.31 1.15
C ILE A 97 -1.06 11.11 2.43
N ASN A 98 -1.57 12.34 2.53
CA ASN A 98 -1.39 13.17 3.70
C ASN A 98 -2.00 12.55 4.96
N ASN A 99 -3.21 12.03 4.88
CA ASN A 99 -3.86 11.31 5.98
C ASN A 99 -3.06 10.10 6.45
N MET A 100 -2.45 9.34 5.52
CA MET A 100 -1.59 8.21 5.84
C MET A 100 -0.29 8.67 6.51
N MET A 101 0.34 9.74 6.01
CA MET A 101 1.53 10.33 6.65
C MET A 101 1.24 10.77 8.09
N ASP A 102 0.07 11.34 8.35
CA ASP A 102 -0.37 11.74 9.70
C ASP A 102 -0.65 10.54 10.63
N CYS A 103 -0.82 9.33 10.08
CA CYS A 103 -1.00 8.10 10.86
C CYS A 103 0.31 7.45 11.30
N LEU A 104 1.45 7.95 10.84
CA LEU A 104 2.76 7.39 11.19
C LEU A 104 3.04 7.52 12.68
N THR A 105 3.45 6.42 13.30
CA THR A 105 3.84 6.35 14.70
C THR A 105 5.20 5.65 14.84
N PRO A 106 6.08 6.10 15.75
CA PRO A 106 7.37 5.45 15.94
C PRO A 106 7.22 4.01 16.41
N LEU A 107 8.04 3.11 15.89
CA LEU A 107 8.18 1.76 16.44
C LEU A 107 8.73 1.81 17.87
N ASP A 108 8.21 0.98 18.75
CA ASP A 108 8.63 0.83 20.15
C ASP A 108 9.84 -0.11 20.31
N LYS A 109 10.11 -0.95 19.33
CA LYS A 109 11.22 -1.91 19.28
C LYS A 109 11.72 -2.13 17.86
N ASP A 110 12.91 -2.71 17.72
CA ASP A 110 13.42 -3.19 16.44
C ASP A 110 12.51 -4.32 15.93
N MET A 111 12.25 -4.32 14.62
CA MET A 111 11.39 -5.31 13.98
C MET A 111 12.04 -5.87 12.72
N VAL A 112 11.69 -7.11 12.40
CA VAL A 112 11.93 -7.71 11.09
C VAL A 112 10.58 -7.83 10.42
N LEU A 113 10.47 -7.27 9.24
CA LEU A 113 9.24 -7.23 8.43
C LEU A 113 9.44 -8.02 7.15
N TYR A 114 8.37 -8.56 6.62
CA TYR A 114 8.38 -9.43 5.45
C TYR A 114 7.45 -8.89 4.37
N ARG A 115 7.96 -8.86 3.14
CA ARG A 115 7.20 -8.44 1.96
C ARG A 115 7.53 -9.29 0.76
N ASN A 116 6.52 -9.65 -0.01
CA ASN A 116 6.68 -10.29 -1.30
C ASN A 116 6.74 -9.24 -2.42
N ILE A 117 7.72 -9.34 -3.30
CA ILE A 117 7.87 -8.45 -4.47
C ILE A 117 8.13 -9.26 -5.74
N LYS A 118 7.48 -8.88 -6.84
CA LYS A 118 7.71 -9.51 -8.15
C LYS A 118 9.11 -9.18 -8.65
N LYS A 119 9.82 -10.18 -9.17
CA LYS A 119 11.20 -10.06 -9.68
C LYS A 119 11.40 -8.93 -10.70
N PRO A 120 10.52 -8.69 -11.69
CA PRO A 120 10.72 -7.62 -12.66
C PRO A 120 10.91 -6.23 -12.06
N PHE A 121 10.43 -6.00 -10.84
CA PHE A 121 10.61 -4.71 -10.15
C PHE A 121 11.96 -4.61 -9.42
N VAL A 122 12.75 -5.68 -9.38
CA VAL A 122 13.95 -5.78 -8.53
C VAL A 122 15.09 -6.56 -9.19
N GLU A 123 15.09 -6.67 -10.52
CA GLU A 123 16.09 -7.44 -11.30
C GLU A 123 17.53 -6.91 -11.13
N ASP A 124 17.67 -5.61 -10.87
CA ASP A 124 18.98 -4.96 -10.76
C ASP A 124 19.54 -4.91 -9.32
N LEU A 125 18.86 -5.55 -8.35
CA LEU A 125 19.35 -5.55 -6.97
C LEU A 125 20.69 -6.26 -6.84
N LYS A 126 21.59 -5.63 -6.09
CA LYS A 126 22.90 -6.18 -5.74
C LYS A 126 23.20 -5.93 -4.27
N GLU A 127 23.95 -6.83 -3.66
CA GLU A 127 24.43 -6.66 -2.29
C GLU A 127 25.27 -5.37 -2.19
N GLY A 128 25.07 -4.63 -1.11
CA GLY A 128 25.70 -3.34 -0.86
C GLY A 128 25.07 -2.16 -1.59
N THR A 129 24.05 -2.36 -2.45
CA THR A 129 23.37 -1.26 -3.12
C THR A 129 22.16 -0.76 -2.32
N PHE A 130 21.69 0.43 -2.68
CA PHE A 130 20.48 1.01 -2.08
C PHE A 130 19.24 0.62 -2.88
N PHE A 131 18.19 0.27 -2.16
CA PHE A 131 16.86 0.11 -2.69
C PHE A 131 15.95 1.23 -2.14
N LYS A 132 15.37 2.03 -3.02
CA LYS A 132 14.43 3.09 -2.66
C LYS A 132 13.00 2.59 -2.86
N CYS A 133 12.23 2.59 -1.80
CA CYS A 133 10.78 2.43 -1.87
C CYS A 133 10.13 3.81 -1.77
N LEU A 134 9.71 4.37 -2.89
CA LEU A 134 9.17 5.73 -2.98
C LEU A 134 7.70 5.81 -2.53
N GLY A 135 7.00 4.67 -2.45
CA GLY A 135 5.63 4.59 -1.99
C GLY A 135 5.49 3.93 -0.63
N PHE A 136 4.28 3.90 -0.11
CA PHE A 136 3.95 3.11 1.06
C PHE A 136 4.13 1.61 0.77
N SER A 137 4.55 0.87 1.77
CA SER A 137 4.86 -0.55 1.64
C SER A 137 4.20 -1.37 2.73
N SER A 138 3.18 -2.13 2.35
CA SER A 138 2.55 -3.14 3.19
C SER A 138 3.52 -4.29 3.45
N CYS A 139 3.75 -4.59 4.72
CA CYS A 139 4.62 -5.66 5.19
C CYS A 139 3.91 -6.45 6.29
N SER A 140 4.20 -7.73 6.41
CA SER A 140 3.74 -8.56 7.53
C SER A 140 4.84 -8.71 8.59
N ILE A 141 4.46 -8.87 9.84
CA ILE A 141 5.38 -9.30 10.91
C ILE A 141 5.63 -10.81 10.88
N TYR A 142 4.86 -11.55 10.11
CA TYR A 142 4.97 -12.99 9.96
C TYR A 142 5.43 -13.38 8.56
N PRO A 143 6.53 -14.14 8.42
CA PRO A 143 7.06 -14.52 7.11
C PRO A 143 6.06 -15.35 6.30
N HIS A 144 5.24 -16.21 6.95
CA HIS A 144 4.32 -17.10 6.25
C HIS A 144 3.24 -16.37 5.43
N PHE A 145 2.80 -15.16 5.80
CA PHE A 145 1.86 -14.40 4.99
C PHE A 145 2.51 -13.92 3.69
N ALA A 146 3.74 -13.38 3.77
CA ALA A 146 4.49 -12.99 2.59
C ALA A 146 4.89 -14.21 1.73
N GLU A 147 5.23 -15.34 2.35
CA GLU A 147 5.53 -16.61 1.68
C GLU A 147 4.30 -17.21 1.00
N ASN A 148 3.13 -17.19 1.65
CA ASN A 148 1.88 -17.68 1.07
C ASN A 148 1.48 -16.90 -0.17
N ALA A 149 1.72 -15.60 -0.21
CA ALA A 149 1.51 -14.77 -1.40
C ALA A 149 2.44 -15.16 -2.56
N MET A 150 3.55 -15.88 -2.29
CA MET A 150 4.45 -16.43 -3.30
C MET A 150 4.01 -17.81 -3.83
N TYR A 151 3.08 -18.50 -3.16
CA TYR A 151 2.70 -19.86 -3.51
C TYR A 151 2.22 -19.94 -4.97
N GLY A 152 2.97 -20.71 -5.78
CA GLY A 152 2.73 -20.86 -7.21
C GLY A 152 3.39 -19.81 -8.12
N SER A 153 4.09 -18.82 -7.58
CA SER A 153 4.81 -17.81 -8.37
C SER A 153 6.32 -17.94 -8.20
N SER A 154 6.98 -18.60 -9.14
CA SER A 154 8.45 -18.62 -9.24
C SER A 154 9.06 -17.23 -9.54
N ASN A 155 8.21 -16.23 -9.77
CA ASN A 155 8.60 -14.89 -10.21
C ASN A 155 8.55 -13.83 -9.09
N CYS A 156 8.68 -14.25 -7.83
CA CYS A 156 8.70 -13.37 -6.67
C CYS A 156 9.95 -13.57 -5.83
N LEU A 157 10.30 -12.52 -5.06
CA LEU A 157 11.32 -12.54 -4.02
C LEU A 157 10.69 -12.17 -2.67
N LEU A 158 11.10 -12.85 -1.63
CA LEU A 158 10.76 -12.49 -0.25
C LEU A 158 11.77 -11.48 0.26
N PHE A 159 11.32 -10.30 0.61
CA PHE A 159 12.11 -9.31 1.32
C PHE A 159 11.99 -9.54 2.82
N GLU A 160 13.12 -9.64 3.49
CA GLU A 160 13.27 -9.62 4.93
C GLU A 160 13.95 -8.30 5.31
N ILE A 161 13.23 -7.43 6.01
CA ILE A 161 13.58 -6.03 6.20
C ILE A 161 13.78 -5.75 7.68
N GLU A 162 15.01 -5.44 8.09
CA GLU A 162 15.31 -4.99 9.44
C GLU A 162 14.99 -3.48 9.56
N VAL A 163 14.02 -3.16 10.43
CA VAL A 163 13.59 -1.78 10.71
C VAL A 163 13.84 -1.47 12.18
N PRO A 164 14.69 -0.49 12.51
CA PRO A 164 15.00 -0.15 13.88
C PRO A 164 13.83 0.54 14.59
N LYS A 165 13.84 0.48 15.92
CA LYS A 165 12.93 1.26 16.76
C LYS A 165 12.99 2.75 16.42
N TYR A 166 11.93 3.46 16.71
CA TYR A 166 11.72 4.90 16.42
C TYR A 166 11.47 5.25 14.96
N ILE A 167 11.57 4.29 14.04
CA ILE A 167 11.19 4.55 12.65
C ILE A 167 9.66 4.69 12.57
N PRO A 168 9.16 5.76 11.92
CA PRO A 168 7.72 5.99 11.79
C PRO A 168 7.10 4.99 10.80
N VAL A 169 6.06 4.28 11.28
CA VAL A 169 5.30 3.29 10.51
C VAL A 169 3.82 3.42 10.83
N ILE A 170 2.95 2.85 10.01
CA ILE A 170 1.53 2.70 10.35
C ILE A 170 1.31 1.28 10.88
N ARG A 171 0.83 1.20 12.12
CA ARG A 171 0.57 -0.03 12.86
C ARG A 171 -0.87 -0.49 12.65
N MET A 172 -1.13 -1.16 11.51
CA MET A 172 -2.47 -1.70 11.21
C MET A 172 -2.86 -2.80 12.20
N ASP A 173 -1.88 -3.55 12.71
CA ASP A 173 -2.04 -4.57 13.74
C ASP A 173 -2.65 -4.04 15.05
N LEU A 174 -2.49 -2.76 15.36
CA LEU A 174 -3.08 -2.10 16.52
C LEU A 174 -4.47 -1.49 16.25
N MET A 175 -4.91 -1.47 14.99
CA MET A 175 -6.15 -0.82 14.57
C MET A 175 -7.29 -1.83 14.49
N LYS A 176 -7.86 -2.19 15.63
CA LYS A 176 -8.92 -3.20 15.75
C LYS A 176 -10.18 -2.96 14.89
N ASP A 177 -10.41 -1.71 14.50
CA ASP A 177 -11.57 -1.33 13.67
C ASP A 177 -11.32 -1.57 12.17
N ILE A 178 -10.07 -1.78 11.78
CA ILE A 178 -9.66 -2.11 10.42
C ILE A 178 -9.28 -3.58 10.48
N GLN A 179 -10.15 -4.45 10.00
CA GLN A 179 -9.87 -5.89 10.01
C GLN A 179 -8.63 -6.15 9.15
N ASN A 180 -7.59 -6.63 9.80
CA ASN A 180 -6.38 -7.08 9.14
C ASN A 180 -5.89 -8.35 9.84
N GLU A 181 -6.03 -9.49 9.15
CA GLU A 181 -5.64 -10.80 9.68
C GLU A 181 -4.12 -11.02 9.62
N GLU A 182 -3.39 -10.13 8.93
CA GLU A 182 -1.97 -10.32 8.61
C GLU A 182 -1.02 -9.57 9.56
N ASP A 183 -1.53 -8.94 10.61
CA ASP A 183 -0.74 -8.06 11.48
C ASP A 183 0.16 -7.11 10.65
N GLU A 184 -0.49 -6.39 9.76
CA GLU A 184 0.14 -5.56 8.75
C GLU A 184 0.78 -4.31 9.36
N ILE A 185 1.99 -4.03 8.89
CA ILE A 185 2.70 -2.78 9.13
C ILE A 185 2.95 -2.11 7.78
N ILE A 186 2.54 -0.85 7.65
CA ILE A 186 2.80 -0.09 6.44
C ILE A 186 3.99 0.83 6.70
N LEU A 187 5.05 0.61 5.93
CA LEU A 187 6.23 1.47 5.89
C LEU A 187 5.93 2.71 5.05
N SER A 188 6.36 3.88 5.52
CA SER A 188 6.40 5.10 4.71
C SER A 188 7.49 4.98 3.63
N PRO A 189 7.57 5.92 2.67
CA PRO A 189 8.68 5.96 1.73
C PRO A 189 10.04 5.93 2.42
N MET A 190 10.90 4.96 2.04
CA MET A 190 12.18 4.69 2.71
C MET A 190 13.24 4.21 1.74
N GLN A 191 14.49 4.37 2.16
CA GLN A 191 15.66 3.76 1.54
C GLN A 191 16.22 2.64 2.42
N PHE A 192 16.61 1.56 1.79
CA PHE A 192 17.19 0.38 2.42
C PHE A 192 18.54 0.06 1.79
N VAL A 193 19.42 -0.58 2.55
CA VAL A 193 20.63 -1.23 2.03
C VAL A 193 20.35 -2.72 1.84
N VAL A 194 20.64 -3.25 0.66
CA VAL A 194 20.61 -4.69 0.40
C VAL A 194 21.85 -5.32 1.06
N THR A 195 21.64 -6.13 2.08
CA THR A 195 22.74 -6.73 2.85
C THR A 195 23.12 -8.12 2.35
N LYS A 196 22.17 -8.86 1.78
CA LYS A 196 22.39 -10.20 1.24
C LYS A 196 21.30 -10.55 0.22
N ILE A 197 21.67 -11.31 -0.81
CA ILE A 197 20.72 -11.93 -1.74
C ILE A 197 20.94 -13.45 -1.70
N ASP A 198 19.89 -14.18 -1.33
CA ASP A 198 19.89 -15.63 -1.32
C ASP A 198 19.01 -16.17 -2.45
N ASN A 199 19.66 -16.48 -3.57
CA ASN A 199 18.96 -16.98 -4.77
C ASN A 199 18.32 -18.37 -4.54
N THR A 200 18.86 -19.17 -3.63
CA THR A 200 18.34 -20.50 -3.31
C THR A 200 17.02 -20.41 -2.58
N LEU A 201 16.94 -19.49 -1.61
CA LEU A 201 15.73 -19.22 -0.83
C LEU A 201 14.81 -18.21 -1.51
N GLN A 202 15.22 -17.62 -2.65
CA GLN A 202 14.53 -16.49 -3.28
C GLN A 202 14.26 -15.34 -2.30
N LYS A 203 15.26 -15.02 -1.47
CA LYS A 203 15.16 -14.05 -0.39
C LYS A 203 16.19 -12.93 -0.52
N VAL A 204 15.75 -11.72 -0.21
CA VAL A 204 16.60 -10.52 -0.14
C VAL A 204 16.54 -9.98 1.29
N TYR A 205 17.69 -9.80 1.89
CA TYR A 205 17.85 -9.22 3.22
C TYR A 205 18.17 -7.76 3.10
N MET A 206 17.45 -6.93 3.82
CA MET A 206 17.59 -5.47 3.77
C MET A 206 17.65 -4.88 5.17
N LYS A 207 18.33 -3.74 5.27
CA LYS A 207 18.33 -2.91 6.49
C LYS A 207 17.86 -1.50 6.14
N TYR A 208 17.12 -0.91 7.04
CA TYR A 208 16.76 0.50 6.97
C TYR A 208 18.03 1.36 6.88
N ASP A 209 18.01 2.33 6.00
CA ASP A 209 19.04 3.35 5.86
C ASP A 209 18.50 4.73 6.27
N LYS A 210 17.46 5.21 5.60
CA LYS A 210 16.80 6.47 5.93
C LYS A 210 15.32 6.51 5.49
N THR A 211 14.53 7.33 6.19
CA THR A 211 13.22 7.76 5.69
C THR A 211 13.42 8.78 4.56
N LEU A 212 12.58 8.73 3.54
CA LEU A 212 12.58 9.69 2.45
C LEU A 212 11.60 10.81 2.79
N GLU A 213 12.07 12.04 2.75
CA GLU A 213 11.20 13.21 2.89
C GLU A 213 10.36 13.39 1.62
N MET A 214 9.17 13.98 1.77
CA MET A 214 8.30 14.23 0.61
C MET A 214 9.00 15.10 -0.45
N ASP A 215 9.83 16.04 -0.03
CA ASP A 215 10.64 16.86 -0.93
C ASP A 215 11.66 16.02 -1.71
N ASP A 216 12.27 15.01 -1.09
CA ASP A 216 13.17 14.05 -1.77
C ASP A 216 12.42 13.20 -2.81
N ILE A 217 11.17 12.86 -2.54
CA ILE A 217 10.30 12.10 -3.44
C ILE A 217 9.92 12.97 -4.65
N TYR A 218 9.54 14.22 -4.40
CA TYR A 218 9.12 15.15 -5.45
C TYR A 218 10.29 15.82 -6.20
N ALA A 219 11.49 15.92 -5.62
CA ALA A 219 12.66 16.46 -6.29
C ALA A 219 13.13 15.59 -7.48
N ASN A 220 12.84 14.29 -7.45
CA ASN A 220 13.11 13.39 -8.58
C ASN A 220 12.18 13.63 -9.80
N ARG A 221 11.24 14.60 -9.73
CA ARG A 221 10.34 14.97 -10.84
C ARG A 221 11.03 15.73 -11.99
N ASN A 222 12.27 16.19 -11.80
CA ASN A 222 12.98 17.06 -12.74
C ASN A 222 14.26 16.45 -13.34
N CYS A 223 14.43 15.13 -13.26
CA CYS A 223 15.58 14.45 -13.86
C CYS A 223 15.20 13.54 -15.02
#